data_15de7cdc5103151131f0539d317478c1
#
_entry.id   15de7cdc5103151131f0539d317478c1
#
_cell.length_a   1.000
_cell.length_b   1.000
_cell.length_c   1.000
_cell.angle_alpha   90.00
_cell.angle_beta   90.00
_cell.angle_gamma   90.00
#
_symmetry.space_group_name_H-M   'P 1'
#
loop_
_entity.id
_entity.type
_entity.pdbx_description
1 polymer ?
#
loop_
_entity_poly.entity_id
_entity_poly.type
_entity_poly.pdbx_seq_one_letter_code
_entity_poly.pdbx_strand_id
1 'polypeptide(L)'
;MMKKTALAIGLAACLIAGSVSAQSGMTLDDFVTRANRIPLNPTAMLRPDAHRLKGEAERAFRTVGNEIQTARTAGRTPPACPPERINLDVRQMLAFLNGIPEARRERMTVTDGIRNWMRSRYPCGS
;
A
#
# COMPACT_ATOMS: atom_id res chain seq x y z
N MET A 1 13.48 -55.72 38.77
CA MET A 1 12.19 -55.02 38.68
C MET A 1 12.39 -53.68 38.03
N MET A 2 11.96 -53.59 36.87
CA MET A 2 12.12 -52.35 36.04
C MET A 2 10.81 -51.59 36.06
N LYS A 3 10.82 -50.47 36.72
CA LYS A 3 9.70 -49.55 36.61
C LYS A 3 9.91 -48.70 35.37
N LYS A 4 9.08 -48.92 34.38
CA LYS A 4 9.06 -48.09 33.20
C LYS A 4 8.26 -46.84 33.50
N THR A 5 8.93 -45.77 33.74
CA THR A 5 8.30 -44.45 33.74
C THR A 5 8.06 -44.03 32.32
N ALA A 6 6.83 -44.02 31.93
CA ALA A 6 6.44 -43.46 30.65
C ALA A 6 6.57 -41.95 30.76
N LEU A 7 7.52 -41.41 30.02
CA LEU A 7 7.62 -39.98 29.83
C LEU A 7 6.55 -39.58 28.82
N ALA A 8 5.51 -38.97 29.31
CA ALA A 8 4.58 -38.31 28.44
C ALA A 8 5.23 -37.02 27.94
N ILE A 9 5.72 -37.04 26.72
CA ILE A 9 6.19 -35.83 26.04
C ILE A 9 4.94 -35.10 25.61
N GLY A 10 4.59 -34.08 26.37
CA GLY A 10 3.57 -33.14 25.93
C GLY A 10 4.07 -32.37 24.72
N LEU A 11 3.51 -32.65 23.57
CA LEU A 11 3.68 -31.80 22.42
C LEU A 11 3.00 -30.47 22.73
N ALA A 12 3.79 -29.50 23.10
CA ALA A 12 3.34 -28.12 23.01
C ALA A 12 3.23 -27.78 21.55
N ALA A 13 2.03 -27.88 21.01
CA ALA A 13 1.74 -27.32 19.72
C ALA A 13 1.87 -25.80 19.84
N CYS A 14 3.00 -25.27 19.45
CA CYS A 14 3.12 -23.86 19.20
C CYS A 14 2.21 -23.53 18.02
N LEU A 15 1.00 -23.17 18.34
CA LEU A 15 0.17 -22.43 17.42
C LEU A 15 0.87 -21.11 17.18
N ILE A 16 1.70 -21.10 16.16
CA ILE A 16 2.08 -19.83 15.56
C ILE A 16 0.81 -19.34 14.93
N ALA A 17 0.04 -18.60 15.69
CA ALA A 17 -0.93 -17.72 15.11
C ALA A 17 -0.12 -16.85 14.17
N GLY A 18 -0.14 -17.18 12.88
CA GLY A 18 0.41 -16.29 11.87
C GLY A 18 -0.21 -14.95 12.16
N SER A 19 0.60 -14.02 12.63
CA SER A 19 0.18 -12.65 12.65
C SER A 19 -0.10 -12.34 11.21
N VAL A 20 -1.36 -12.43 10.85
CA VAL A 20 -1.85 -11.68 9.73
C VAL A 20 -1.42 -10.27 10.07
N SER A 21 -0.33 -9.80 9.44
CA SER A 21 -0.01 -8.41 9.49
C SER A 21 -1.29 -7.75 9.03
N ALA A 22 -2.03 -7.23 9.98
CA ALA A 22 -3.18 -6.45 9.68
C ALA A 22 -2.66 -5.41 8.70
N GLN A 23 -3.02 -5.57 7.45
CA GLN A 23 -2.86 -4.50 6.48
C GLN A 23 -3.71 -3.39 7.04
N SER A 24 -3.08 -2.55 7.85
CA SER A 24 -3.72 -1.42 8.50
C SER A 24 -4.12 -0.34 7.50
N GLY A 25 -3.94 -0.64 6.21
CA GLY A 25 -4.32 0.24 5.13
C GLY A 25 -5.78 0.06 4.76
N MET A 26 -6.45 1.17 4.53
CA MET A 26 -7.76 1.13 3.90
C MET A 26 -7.62 0.57 2.48
N THR A 27 -8.70 0.03 1.94
CA THR A 27 -8.72 -0.36 0.54
C THR A 27 -8.59 0.86 -0.37
N LEU A 28 -8.17 0.63 -1.59
CA LEU A 28 -8.12 1.72 -2.57
C LEU A 28 -9.52 2.31 -2.80
N ASP A 29 -10.55 1.47 -2.79
CA ASP A 29 -11.91 1.96 -2.96
C ASP A 29 -12.35 2.87 -1.82
N ASP A 30 -12.06 2.51 -0.58
CA ASP A 30 -12.31 3.39 0.58
C ASP A 30 -11.56 4.71 0.45
N PHE A 31 -10.32 4.65 0.03
CA PHE A 31 -9.50 5.84 -0.17
C PHE A 31 -10.13 6.78 -1.21
N VAL A 32 -10.45 6.25 -2.38
CA VAL A 32 -11.03 7.03 -3.48
C VAL A 32 -12.40 7.59 -3.09
N THR A 33 -13.25 6.78 -2.48
CA THR A 33 -14.58 7.20 -2.04
C THR A 33 -14.50 8.37 -1.07
N ARG A 34 -13.59 8.29 -0.10
CA ARG A 34 -13.38 9.38 0.88
C ARG A 34 -12.75 10.60 0.21
N ALA A 35 -11.76 10.41 -0.65
CA ALA A 35 -11.10 11.50 -1.35
C ALA A 35 -12.08 12.28 -2.23
N ASN A 36 -13.00 11.61 -2.88
CA ASN A 36 -14.01 12.25 -3.74
C ASN A 36 -14.97 13.17 -2.96
N ARG A 37 -15.07 13.00 -1.64
CA ARG A 37 -15.91 13.85 -0.77
C ARG A 37 -15.19 15.09 -0.28
N ILE A 38 -13.88 15.17 -0.48
CA ILE A 38 -13.06 16.29 0.01
C ILE A 38 -12.90 17.29 -1.13
N PRO A 39 -13.33 18.55 -0.94
CA PRO A 39 -13.11 19.57 -1.96
C PRO A 39 -11.61 19.82 -2.14
N LEU A 40 -11.14 19.88 -3.39
CA LEU A 40 -9.75 20.16 -3.71
C LEU A 40 -9.48 21.69 -3.67
N ASN A 41 -9.54 22.24 -2.48
CA ASN A 41 -9.27 23.65 -2.20
C ASN A 41 -8.51 23.79 -0.88
N PRO A 42 -7.99 24.98 -0.53
CA PRO A 42 -7.21 25.15 0.69
C PRO A 42 -7.93 24.75 1.98
N THR A 43 -9.27 24.81 2.01
CA THR A 43 -10.05 24.42 3.20
C THR A 43 -10.00 22.91 3.46
N ALA A 44 -9.64 22.11 2.48
CA ALA A 44 -9.49 20.66 2.64
C ALA A 44 -8.50 20.31 3.76
N MET A 45 -7.44 21.10 3.90
CA MET A 45 -6.41 20.86 4.92
C MET A 45 -6.92 21.05 6.35
N LEU A 46 -8.10 21.63 6.53
CA LEU A 46 -8.75 21.79 7.84
C LEU A 46 -9.57 20.56 8.23
N ARG A 47 -9.73 19.60 7.32
CA ARG A 47 -10.55 18.41 7.57
C ARG A 47 -9.70 17.26 8.10
N PRO A 48 -10.11 16.60 9.20
CA PRO A 48 -9.38 15.43 9.71
C PRO A 48 -9.26 14.30 8.69
N ASP A 49 -10.29 14.10 7.86
CA ASP A 49 -10.26 13.07 6.80
C ASP A 49 -9.15 13.33 5.79
N ALA A 50 -8.93 14.58 5.40
CA ALA A 50 -7.87 14.94 4.48
C ALA A 50 -6.49 14.59 5.03
N HIS A 51 -6.26 14.85 6.31
CA HIS A 51 -5.01 14.49 6.97
C HIS A 51 -4.78 12.97 7.00
N ARG A 52 -5.84 12.23 7.25
CA ARG A 52 -5.77 10.77 7.26
C ARG A 52 -5.43 10.22 5.88
N LEU A 53 -6.11 10.72 4.84
CA LEU A 53 -5.83 10.29 3.46
C LEU A 53 -4.43 10.69 3.00
N LYS A 54 -3.99 11.88 3.40
CA LYS A 54 -2.61 12.32 3.14
C LYS A 54 -1.60 11.35 3.75
N GLY A 55 -1.80 10.94 4.99
CA GLY A 55 -0.94 9.96 5.66
C GLY A 55 -0.93 8.61 4.96
N GLU A 56 -2.08 8.13 4.50
CA GLU A 56 -2.16 6.89 3.73
C GLU A 56 -1.40 6.99 2.41
N ALA A 57 -1.59 8.10 1.68
CA ALA A 57 -0.89 8.33 0.42
C ALA A 57 0.63 8.43 0.63
N GLU A 58 1.07 9.13 1.66
CA GLU A 58 2.49 9.27 1.96
C GLU A 58 3.14 7.92 2.28
N ARG A 59 2.47 7.06 3.04
CA ARG A 59 2.96 5.70 3.30
C ARG A 59 3.04 4.88 2.03
N ALA A 60 2.04 4.99 1.16
CA ALA A 60 2.02 4.29 -0.11
C ALA A 60 3.19 4.75 -1.01
N PHE A 61 3.40 6.05 -1.14
CA PHE A 61 4.52 6.59 -1.90
C PHE A 61 5.86 6.15 -1.35
N ARG A 62 6.00 6.13 -0.04
CA ARG A 62 7.23 5.65 0.62
C ARG A 62 7.50 4.19 0.31
N THR A 63 6.47 3.35 0.40
CA THR A 63 6.59 1.93 0.10
C THR A 63 7.01 1.68 -1.34
N VAL A 64 6.35 2.34 -2.28
CA VAL A 64 6.69 2.20 -3.71
C VAL A 64 8.09 2.78 -3.99
N GLY A 65 8.44 3.89 -3.36
CA GLY A 65 9.79 4.46 -3.46
C GLY A 65 10.87 3.49 -2.98
N ASN A 66 10.63 2.79 -1.88
CA ASN A 66 11.54 1.77 -1.38
C ASN A 66 11.64 0.57 -2.32
N GLU A 67 10.54 0.14 -2.90
CA GLU A 67 10.53 -0.94 -3.92
C GLU A 67 11.39 -0.55 -5.13
N ILE A 68 11.25 0.68 -5.59
CA ILE A 68 12.01 1.21 -6.72
C ILE A 68 13.51 1.21 -6.38
N GLN A 69 13.87 1.74 -5.24
CA GLN A 69 15.25 1.82 -4.82
C GLN A 69 15.88 0.44 -4.63
N THR A 70 15.15 -0.48 -4.02
CA THR A 70 15.60 -1.86 -3.82
C THR A 70 15.83 -2.56 -5.16
N ALA A 71 14.92 -2.39 -6.11
CA ALA A 71 15.08 -2.97 -7.45
C ALA A 71 16.31 -2.40 -8.17
N ARG A 72 16.51 -1.09 -8.12
CA ARG A 72 17.68 -0.43 -8.73
C ARG A 72 18.98 -0.94 -8.14
N THR A 73 19.06 -1.02 -6.83
CA THR A 73 20.26 -1.52 -6.13
C THR A 73 20.57 -2.97 -6.49
N ALA A 74 19.54 -3.79 -6.70
CA ALA A 74 19.68 -5.20 -7.08
C ALA A 74 19.85 -5.42 -8.59
N GLY A 75 19.88 -4.37 -9.40
CA GLY A 75 19.98 -4.48 -10.86
C GLY A 75 18.71 -5.03 -11.52
N ARG A 76 17.57 -4.98 -10.83
CA ARG A 76 16.29 -5.42 -11.36
C ARG A 76 15.48 -4.24 -11.91
N THR A 77 14.58 -4.54 -12.84
CA THR A 77 13.64 -3.53 -13.34
C THR A 77 12.70 -3.08 -12.20
N PRO A 78 12.69 -1.79 -11.86
CA PRO A 78 11.77 -1.30 -10.84
C PRO A 78 10.33 -1.26 -11.34
N PRO A 79 9.33 -1.17 -10.43
CA PRO A 79 7.93 -1.09 -10.82
C PRO A 79 7.57 0.20 -11.59
N ALA A 80 8.36 1.25 -11.43
CA ALA A 80 8.24 2.50 -12.16
C ALA A 80 9.61 3.17 -12.23
N CYS A 81 9.78 4.12 -13.14
CA CYS A 81 11.03 4.83 -13.35
C CYS A 81 10.84 6.35 -13.23
N PRO A 82 10.46 6.85 -12.04
CA PRO A 82 10.26 8.28 -11.82
C PRO A 82 11.59 9.03 -11.81
N PRO A 83 11.59 10.34 -12.14
CA PRO A 83 12.73 11.21 -11.89
C PRO A 83 12.96 11.40 -10.39
N GLU A 84 14.07 12.01 -10.01
CA GLU A 84 14.40 12.28 -8.60
C GLU A 84 13.31 13.10 -7.90
N ARG A 85 12.69 14.01 -8.62
CA ARG A 85 11.60 14.85 -8.11
C ARG A 85 10.34 14.59 -8.89
N ILE A 86 9.27 14.29 -8.17
CA ILE A 86 7.95 14.07 -8.73
C ILE A 86 7.11 15.31 -8.45
N ASN A 87 6.54 15.89 -9.50
CA ASN A 87 5.48 16.89 -9.35
C ASN A 87 4.15 16.14 -9.23
N LEU A 88 3.62 16.10 -8.02
CA LEU A 88 2.36 15.41 -7.77
C LEU A 88 1.18 16.33 -8.10
N ASP A 89 0.44 15.98 -9.14
CA ASP A 89 -0.86 16.57 -9.41
C ASP A 89 -1.93 15.65 -8.81
N VAL A 90 -2.50 16.08 -7.70
CA VAL A 90 -3.51 15.29 -6.96
C VAL A 90 -4.75 15.04 -7.83
N ARG A 91 -5.15 15.98 -8.64
CA ARG A 91 -6.33 15.83 -9.51
C ARG A 91 -6.10 14.74 -10.56
N GLN A 92 -4.93 14.74 -11.20
CA GLN A 92 -4.57 13.72 -12.18
C GLN A 92 -4.45 12.34 -11.53
N MET A 93 -3.83 12.27 -10.36
CA MET A 93 -3.72 11.02 -9.61
C MET A 93 -5.11 10.47 -9.25
N LEU A 94 -5.98 11.30 -8.70
CA LEU A 94 -7.34 10.87 -8.35
C LEU A 94 -8.14 10.48 -9.59
N ALA A 95 -8.00 11.18 -10.70
CA ALA A 95 -8.66 10.82 -11.95
C ALA A 95 -8.22 9.43 -12.42
N PHE A 96 -6.92 9.13 -12.33
CA PHE A 96 -6.41 7.80 -12.65
C PHE A 96 -7.00 6.73 -11.72
N LEU A 97 -6.99 6.96 -10.42
CA LEU A 97 -7.50 6.01 -9.44
C LEU A 97 -9.01 5.79 -9.60
N ASN A 98 -9.77 6.84 -9.89
CA ASN A 98 -11.19 6.74 -10.19
C ASN A 98 -11.47 5.93 -11.47
N GLY A 99 -10.54 5.91 -12.41
CA GLY A 99 -10.64 5.13 -13.63
C GLY A 99 -10.46 3.63 -13.44
N ILE A 100 -9.92 3.20 -12.29
CA ILE A 100 -9.83 1.77 -11.96
C ILE A 100 -11.23 1.28 -11.58
N PRO A 101 -11.72 0.18 -12.17
CA PRO A 101 -13.05 -0.35 -11.83
C PRO A 101 -13.21 -0.59 -10.33
N GLU A 102 -14.37 -0.25 -9.80
CA GLU A 102 -14.68 -0.38 -8.36
C GLU A 102 -14.39 -1.78 -7.82
N ALA A 103 -14.81 -2.82 -8.55
CA ALA A 103 -14.57 -4.20 -8.14
C ALA A 103 -13.08 -4.52 -7.96
N ARG A 104 -12.21 -3.88 -8.74
CA ARG A 104 -10.76 -4.01 -8.57
C ARG A 104 -10.27 -3.18 -7.38
N ARG A 105 -10.75 -1.95 -7.24
CA ARG A 105 -10.35 -1.07 -6.13
C ARG A 105 -10.66 -1.69 -4.77
N GLU A 106 -11.75 -2.44 -4.66
CA GLU A 106 -12.13 -3.13 -3.43
C GLU A 106 -11.13 -4.21 -3.01
N ARG A 107 -10.34 -4.72 -3.96
CA ARG A 107 -9.32 -5.76 -3.75
C ARG A 107 -7.91 -5.21 -3.71
N MET A 108 -7.74 -3.93 -3.93
CA MET A 108 -6.45 -3.27 -3.99
C MET A 108 -6.19 -2.48 -2.70
N THR A 109 -4.93 -2.41 -2.32
CA THR A 109 -4.49 -1.48 -1.29
C THR A 109 -4.25 -0.10 -1.91
N VAL A 110 -4.14 0.93 -1.07
CA VAL A 110 -3.71 2.25 -1.53
C VAL A 110 -2.34 2.17 -2.19
N THR A 111 -1.43 1.38 -1.63
CA THR A 111 -0.10 1.16 -2.21
C THR A 111 -0.18 0.58 -3.62
N ASP A 112 -1.05 -0.40 -3.85
CA ASP A 112 -1.26 -0.96 -5.19
C ASP A 112 -1.72 0.12 -6.18
N GLY A 113 -2.64 0.97 -5.76
CA GLY A 113 -3.14 2.07 -6.58
C GLY A 113 -2.04 3.07 -6.93
N ILE A 114 -1.26 3.47 -5.96
CA ILE A 114 -0.14 4.41 -6.18
C ILE A 114 0.93 3.78 -7.07
N ARG A 115 1.24 2.50 -6.87
CA ARG A 115 2.19 1.78 -7.74
C ARG A 115 1.71 1.77 -9.19
N ASN A 116 0.44 1.50 -9.42
CA ASN A 116 -0.14 1.51 -10.76
C ASN A 116 -0.13 2.91 -11.37
N TRP A 117 -0.46 3.93 -10.57
CA TRP A 117 -0.38 5.31 -11.03
C TRP A 117 1.05 5.69 -11.42
N MET A 118 2.02 5.37 -10.58
CA MET A 118 3.44 5.66 -10.87
C MET A 118 3.92 4.91 -12.11
N ARG A 119 3.52 3.68 -12.29
CA ARG A 119 3.85 2.90 -13.49
C ARG A 119 3.27 3.53 -14.75
N SER A 120 2.05 4.03 -14.66
CA SER A 120 1.39 4.70 -15.78
C SER A 120 2.03 6.06 -16.09
N ARG A 121 2.40 6.80 -15.06
CA ARG A 121 2.94 8.16 -15.20
C ARG A 121 4.43 8.16 -15.56
N TYR A 122 5.17 7.22 -15.01
CA TYR A 122 6.63 7.10 -15.17
C TYR A 122 7.00 5.69 -15.60
N PRO A 123 6.63 5.28 -16.82
CA PRO A 123 6.99 3.95 -17.28
C PRO A 123 8.49 3.82 -17.40
N CYS A 124 9.00 2.63 -17.09
CA CYS A 124 10.39 2.31 -17.39
C CYS A 124 10.54 2.19 -18.90
N GLY A 125 11.61 2.73 -19.44
CA GLY A 125 11.83 2.85 -20.86
C GLY A 125 11.67 1.56 -21.63
N SER A 126 11.23 1.66 -22.83
CA SER A 126 11.09 0.57 -23.78
C SER A 126 12.45 -0.04 -24.14
#